data_dc172c09994c00fc5eba36dd961e7c57
#
_entry.id   dc172c09994c00fc5eba36dd961e7c57
#
_cell.length_a   1.000
_cell.length_b   1.000
_cell.length_c   1.000
_cell.angle_alpha   90.00
_cell.angle_beta   90.00
_cell.angle_gamma   90.00
#
_symmetry.space_group_name_H-M   'P 1'
#
loop_
_entity.id
_entity.type
_entity.pdbx_description
1 polymer ?
#
loop_
_entity_poly.entity_id
_entity_poly.type
_entity_poly.pdbx_seq_one_letter_code
_entity_poly.pdbx_strand_id
1 'polypeptide(L)'
;LFRSGEDVSQENLGGASVHSTKSGVTHFTAKTEEEGLAMIRKLLSYIPQNNLEEAPYVDCTDPIDRLEDSLNEIIPDSPNKPYDMYEVISAIVDNGEFLEVQPHYAKNIIIGFARFNGQSVGIVANQPKYLAGVLDSNASRKGARFVRFCDAFNIPLVSLVDVPGFLPGTGQEYNGVILHGAKLLYAYGEATVPKVTITLRKSYGGSHIVMSCKQLRGDMNYAWPTAEIAVMGGAGAVEVLYAREAKEQENPAAFLAEKIGRASCRERV
;
A
#
# COMPACT_ATOMS: atom_id res chain seq x y z
N LEU A 1 25.93 26.00 -3.23
CA LEU A 1 25.35 25.95 -4.57
C LEU A 1 25.56 27.26 -5.29
N PHE A 2 25.94 27.23 -6.56
CA PHE A 2 26.30 28.41 -7.34
C PHE A 2 25.18 29.46 -7.43
N ARG A 3 23.90 29.02 -7.36
CA ARG A 3 22.76 29.93 -7.49
C ARG A 3 22.04 30.26 -6.17
N SER A 4 22.06 29.38 -5.18
CA SER A 4 21.37 29.59 -3.90
C SER A 4 22.29 30.01 -2.75
N GLY A 5 23.61 29.90 -2.94
CA GLY A 5 24.60 30.19 -1.90
C GLY A 5 24.62 29.17 -0.77
N GLU A 6 23.93 28.05 -0.89
CA GLU A 6 23.93 26.98 0.12
C GLU A 6 25.26 26.20 0.09
N ASP A 7 25.83 25.96 1.26
CA ASP A 7 26.99 25.09 1.44
C ASP A 7 26.54 23.63 1.58
N VAL A 8 26.51 22.90 0.46
CA VAL A 8 26.03 21.53 0.38
C VAL A 8 26.91 20.72 -0.59
N SER A 9 27.26 19.49 -0.23
CA SER A 9 27.97 18.58 -1.15
C SER A 9 27.07 18.16 -2.31
N GLN A 10 27.67 17.79 -3.44
CA GLN A 10 26.92 17.29 -4.61
C GLN A 10 26.08 16.06 -4.27
N GLU A 11 26.60 15.14 -3.45
CA GLU A 11 25.87 13.95 -2.99
C GLU A 11 24.67 14.30 -2.12
N ASN A 12 24.80 15.24 -1.19
CA ASN A 12 23.70 15.69 -0.35
C ASN A 12 22.67 16.54 -1.09
N LEU A 13 23.06 17.16 -2.20
CA LEU A 13 22.15 17.94 -3.04
C LEU A 13 21.29 17.04 -3.93
N GLY A 14 21.92 16.10 -4.64
CA GLY A 14 21.26 15.34 -5.70
C GLY A 14 21.85 13.95 -5.93
N GLY A 15 22.53 13.36 -4.94
CA GLY A 15 23.03 12.00 -5.03
C GLY A 15 21.89 10.96 -5.05
N ALA A 16 22.25 9.73 -5.42
CA ALA A 16 21.32 8.61 -5.53
C ALA A 16 20.53 8.37 -4.24
N SER A 17 21.19 8.50 -3.08
CA SER A 17 20.56 8.37 -1.76
C SER A 17 19.48 9.43 -1.51
N VAL A 18 19.72 10.67 -1.88
CA VAL A 18 18.75 11.77 -1.71
C VAL A 18 17.52 11.55 -2.58
N HIS A 19 17.73 11.19 -3.84
CA HIS A 19 16.61 10.99 -4.77
C HIS A 19 15.84 9.70 -4.53
N SER A 20 16.46 8.69 -3.93
CA SER A 20 15.76 7.46 -3.54
C SER A 20 15.01 7.56 -2.21
N THR A 21 15.40 8.47 -1.30
CA THR A 21 14.80 8.54 0.05
C THR A 21 13.94 9.77 0.29
N LYS A 22 14.35 10.94 -0.25
CA LYS A 22 13.69 12.23 0.04
C LYS A 22 12.75 12.68 -1.06
N SER A 23 13.22 12.73 -2.31
CA SER A 23 12.41 13.24 -3.41
C SER A 23 11.54 12.19 -4.10
N GLY A 24 11.92 10.89 -3.99
CA GLY A 24 11.22 9.81 -4.68
C GLY A 24 11.32 9.87 -6.21
N VAL A 25 12.29 10.59 -6.75
CA VAL A 25 12.52 10.66 -8.20
C VAL A 25 13.14 9.37 -8.73
N THR A 26 14.05 8.77 -7.96
CA THR A 26 14.74 7.53 -8.32
C THR A 26 13.87 6.33 -7.96
N HIS A 27 13.63 5.46 -8.94
CA HIS A 27 12.87 4.21 -8.76
C HIS A 27 13.76 3.05 -8.28
N PHE A 28 14.97 2.97 -8.83
CA PHE A 28 15.96 1.92 -8.53
C PHE A 28 17.32 2.55 -8.30
N THR A 29 18.13 1.93 -7.47
CA THR A 29 19.53 2.29 -7.24
C THR A 29 20.39 1.03 -7.33
N ALA A 30 21.53 1.12 -7.96
CA ALA A 30 22.52 0.05 -8.07
C ALA A 30 23.85 0.53 -7.52
N LYS A 31 24.65 -0.36 -6.98
CA LYS A 31 26.00 -0.05 -6.46
C LYS A 31 27.06 -0.17 -7.54
N THR A 32 26.83 -1.00 -8.54
CA THR A 32 27.72 -1.23 -9.67
C THR A 32 26.97 -1.13 -11.00
N GLU A 33 27.70 -0.97 -12.09
CA GLU A 33 27.15 -0.93 -13.43
C GLU A 33 26.48 -2.27 -13.80
N GLU A 34 27.12 -3.39 -13.45
CA GLU A 34 26.61 -4.74 -13.70
C GLU A 34 25.27 -4.98 -12.99
N GLU A 35 25.16 -4.54 -11.73
CA GLU A 35 23.93 -4.60 -10.97
C GLU A 35 22.83 -3.76 -11.63
N GLY A 36 23.17 -2.56 -12.10
CA GLY A 36 22.26 -1.69 -12.82
C GLY A 36 21.74 -2.32 -14.12
N LEU A 37 22.63 -2.90 -14.91
CA LEU A 37 22.26 -3.59 -16.16
C LEU A 37 21.40 -4.83 -15.90
N ALA A 38 21.71 -5.61 -14.86
CA ALA A 38 20.90 -6.75 -14.45
C ALA A 38 19.50 -6.32 -14.02
N MET A 39 19.39 -5.22 -13.27
CA MET A 39 18.11 -4.65 -12.83
C MET A 39 17.26 -4.15 -14.00
N ILE A 40 17.85 -3.51 -15.00
CA ILE A 40 17.16 -3.10 -16.23
C ILE A 40 16.60 -4.34 -16.96
N ARG A 41 17.41 -5.40 -17.13
CA ARG A 41 16.93 -6.64 -17.75
C ARG A 41 15.80 -7.28 -16.96
N LYS A 42 15.89 -7.29 -15.64
CA LYS A 42 14.84 -7.81 -14.76
C LYS A 42 13.55 -6.99 -14.91
N LEU A 43 13.65 -5.66 -14.92
CA LEU A 43 12.48 -4.79 -15.12
C LEU A 43 11.81 -5.04 -16.47
N LEU A 44 12.60 -5.12 -17.55
CA LEU A 44 12.08 -5.37 -18.91
C LEU A 44 11.42 -6.74 -19.06
N SER A 45 11.70 -7.70 -18.19
CA SER A 45 10.99 -8.99 -18.18
C SER A 45 9.57 -8.92 -17.63
N TYR A 46 9.18 -7.83 -16.97
CA TYR A 46 7.85 -7.64 -16.41
C TYR A 46 6.94 -6.78 -17.28
N ILE A 47 7.48 -6.00 -18.20
CA ILE A 47 6.71 -5.03 -18.99
C ILE A 47 6.70 -5.40 -20.47
N PRO A 48 5.60 -5.11 -21.20
CA PRO A 48 5.57 -5.29 -22.65
C PRO A 48 6.48 -4.28 -23.36
N GLN A 49 6.79 -4.52 -24.62
CA GLN A 49 7.61 -3.60 -25.42
C GLN A 49 6.86 -2.30 -25.78
N ASN A 50 5.53 -2.34 -25.79
CA ASN A 50 4.66 -1.19 -26.03
C ASN A 50 3.29 -1.42 -25.37
N ASN A 51 2.44 -0.41 -25.38
CA ASN A 51 1.12 -0.44 -24.73
C ASN A 51 0.03 -1.24 -25.47
N LEU A 52 0.34 -1.82 -26.61
CA LEU A 52 -0.58 -2.68 -27.40
C LEU A 52 -0.30 -4.17 -27.18
N GLU A 53 0.80 -4.49 -26.55
CA GLU A 53 1.21 -5.86 -26.24
C GLU A 53 0.93 -6.22 -24.79
N GLU A 54 0.85 -7.51 -24.51
CA GLU A 54 0.80 -8.03 -23.15
C GLU A 54 2.22 -8.18 -22.59
N ALA A 55 2.35 -8.15 -21.27
CA ALA A 55 3.61 -8.40 -20.61
C ALA A 55 4.11 -9.83 -20.90
N PRO A 56 5.44 -10.05 -20.99
CA PRO A 56 6.00 -11.35 -21.27
C PRO A 56 5.54 -12.40 -20.25
N TYR A 57 5.05 -13.53 -20.76
CA TYR A 57 4.78 -14.71 -19.93
C TYR A 57 6.07 -15.45 -19.63
N VAL A 58 6.19 -15.97 -18.41
CA VAL A 58 7.32 -16.80 -17.98
C VAL A 58 6.77 -18.09 -17.41
N ASP A 59 7.28 -19.23 -17.90
CA ASP A 59 6.87 -20.54 -17.39
C ASP A 59 7.07 -20.60 -15.86
N CYS A 60 6.00 -20.90 -15.16
CA CYS A 60 6.01 -20.98 -13.70
C CYS A 60 6.07 -22.44 -13.26
N THR A 61 6.97 -22.73 -12.33
CA THR A 61 7.08 -24.05 -11.68
C THR A 61 6.30 -24.14 -10.39
N ASP A 62 5.79 -23.02 -9.90
CA ASP A 62 5.00 -22.92 -8.67
C ASP A 62 3.57 -23.41 -8.96
N PRO A 63 3.03 -24.38 -8.19
CA PRO A 63 1.69 -24.91 -8.44
C PRO A 63 0.61 -23.82 -8.30
N ILE A 64 -0.30 -23.74 -9.29
CA ILE A 64 -1.39 -22.75 -9.28
C ILE A 64 -2.38 -22.93 -8.13
N ASP A 65 -2.49 -24.16 -7.61
CA ASP A 65 -3.35 -24.55 -6.50
C ASP A 65 -2.60 -24.63 -5.16
N ARG A 66 -1.39 -24.08 -5.07
CA ARG A 66 -0.60 -24.04 -3.86
C ARG A 66 -1.37 -23.34 -2.73
N LEU A 67 -1.46 -24.01 -1.61
CA LEU A 67 -1.95 -23.46 -0.34
C LEU A 67 -0.77 -23.10 0.55
N GLU A 68 -0.84 -21.92 1.17
CA GLU A 68 0.24 -21.38 1.99
C GLU A 68 -0.26 -21.19 3.42
N ASP A 69 0.02 -22.18 4.28
CA ASP A 69 -0.46 -22.21 5.67
C ASP A 69 0.12 -21.06 6.51
N SER A 70 1.31 -20.55 6.16
CA SER A 70 1.95 -19.43 6.87
C SER A 70 1.09 -18.16 6.87
N LEU A 71 0.23 -17.99 5.87
CA LEU A 71 -0.69 -16.85 5.80
C LEU A 71 -1.68 -16.78 6.97
N ASN A 72 -1.98 -17.91 7.61
CA ASN A 72 -2.85 -17.93 8.78
C ASN A 72 -2.19 -17.33 10.03
N GLU A 73 -0.84 -17.25 10.07
CA GLU A 73 -0.07 -16.81 11.22
C GLU A 73 0.56 -15.42 11.03
N ILE A 74 0.80 -14.98 9.76
CA ILE A 74 1.47 -13.73 9.45
C ILE A 74 0.67 -12.53 9.96
N ILE A 75 -0.66 -12.56 9.80
CA ILE A 75 -1.53 -11.46 10.19
C ILE A 75 -1.95 -11.64 11.64
N PRO A 76 -1.50 -10.77 12.56
CA PRO A 76 -1.80 -10.93 13.98
C PRO A 76 -3.25 -10.58 14.29
N ASP A 77 -3.86 -11.30 15.25
CA ASP A 77 -5.20 -11.04 15.77
C ASP A 77 -5.33 -9.63 16.39
N SER A 78 -4.25 -9.16 17.02
CA SER A 78 -4.24 -7.81 17.60
C SER A 78 -4.16 -6.73 16.52
N PRO A 79 -5.14 -5.82 16.45
CA PRO A 79 -5.15 -4.77 15.45
C PRO A 79 -4.00 -3.77 15.57
N ASN A 80 -3.34 -3.73 16.72
CA ASN A 80 -2.23 -2.80 16.99
C ASN A 80 -0.84 -3.42 16.83
N LYS A 81 -0.75 -4.74 16.65
CA LYS A 81 0.53 -5.41 16.41
C LYS A 81 0.92 -5.28 14.93
N PRO A 82 2.06 -4.66 14.60
CA PRO A 82 2.52 -4.57 13.23
C PRO A 82 3.00 -5.95 12.73
N TYR A 83 2.89 -6.16 11.42
CA TYR A 83 3.49 -7.29 10.70
C TYR A 83 4.14 -6.79 9.42
N ASP A 84 4.94 -7.65 8.78
CA ASP A 84 5.64 -7.30 7.55
C ASP A 84 4.84 -7.73 6.33
N MET A 85 4.38 -6.76 5.54
CA MET A 85 3.64 -7.05 4.32
C MET A 85 4.47 -7.79 3.26
N TYR A 86 5.81 -7.70 3.33
CA TYR A 86 6.67 -8.49 2.43
C TYR A 86 6.53 -10.00 2.65
N GLU A 87 6.25 -10.44 3.87
CA GLU A 87 6.00 -11.86 4.16
C GLU A 87 4.75 -12.35 3.42
N VAL A 88 3.69 -11.54 3.41
CA VAL A 88 2.46 -11.84 2.66
C VAL A 88 2.74 -11.83 1.15
N ILE A 89 3.41 -10.80 0.64
CA ILE A 89 3.72 -10.71 -0.80
C ILE A 89 4.52 -11.94 -1.24
N SER A 90 5.60 -12.27 -0.53
CA SER A 90 6.45 -13.42 -0.88
C SER A 90 5.73 -14.76 -0.80
N ALA A 91 4.75 -14.89 0.11
CA ALA A 91 3.96 -16.11 0.26
C ALA A 91 2.98 -16.34 -0.90
N ILE A 92 2.50 -15.28 -1.55
CA ILE A 92 1.44 -15.40 -2.58
C ILE A 92 1.93 -15.32 -4.02
N VAL A 93 3.11 -14.72 -4.28
CA VAL A 93 3.64 -14.55 -5.63
C VAL A 93 4.44 -15.77 -6.08
N ASP A 94 4.58 -15.95 -7.39
CA ASP A 94 5.35 -17.05 -7.98
C ASP A 94 6.79 -17.06 -7.46
N ASN A 95 7.24 -18.20 -6.93
CA ASN A 95 8.59 -18.41 -6.39
C ASN A 95 9.02 -17.37 -5.35
N GLY A 96 8.12 -16.63 -4.74
CA GLY A 96 8.41 -15.54 -3.81
C GLY A 96 9.12 -14.34 -4.47
N GLU A 97 9.13 -14.24 -5.80
CA GLU A 97 9.85 -13.20 -6.52
C GLU A 97 9.07 -11.89 -6.59
N PHE A 98 9.65 -10.83 -6.03
CA PHE A 98 9.09 -9.49 -6.06
C PHE A 98 10.14 -8.45 -6.45
N LEU A 99 9.86 -7.63 -7.45
CA LEU A 99 10.68 -6.49 -7.85
C LEU A 99 10.07 -5.20 -7.34
N GLU A 100 10.52 -4.76 -6.16
CA GLU A 100 10.02 -3.53 -5.56
C GLU A 100 10.51 -2.29 -6.31
N VAL A 101 9.60 -1.32 -6.49
CA VAL A 101 9.87 0.01 -7.04
C VAL A 101 9.90 1.02 -5.91
N GLN A 102 10.91 1.88 -5.86
CA GLN A 102 11.10 2.91 -4.82
C GLN A 102 11.13 2.35 -3.37
N PRO A 103 11.95 1.34 -3.05
CA PRO A 103 11.95 0.68 -1.74
C PRO A 103 12.31 1.60 -0.57
N HIS A 104 12.97 2.71 -0.85
CA HIS A 104 13.46 3.64 0.18
C HIS A 104 12.57 4.88 0.37
N TYR A 105 11.60 5.10 -0.52
CA TYR A 105 10.69 6.24 -0.48
C TYR A 105 9.28 5.81 -0.05
N ALA A 106 8.64 6.61 0.83
CA ALA A 106 7.29 6.36 1.32
C ALA A 106 7.06 4.88 1.68
N LYS A 107 7.80 4.39 2.67
CA LYS A 107 7.85 2.96 3.04
C LYS A 107 6.54 2.40 3.60
N ASN A 108 5.59 3.28 3.94
CA ASN A 108 4.23 2.94 4.37
C ASN A 108 3.35 2.40 3.24
N ILE A 109 3.80 2.50 1.98
CA ILE A 109 3.22 1.82 0.82
C ILE A 109 4.31 1.09 0.02
N ILE A 110 4.05 -0.15 -0.35
CA ILE A 110 4.89 -0.99 -1.19
C ILE A 110 4.29 -1.00 -2.59
N ILE A 111 5.13 -0.82 -3.60
CA ILE A 111 4.75 -0.98 -5.01
C ILE A 111 5.83 -1.78 -5.73
N GLY A 112 5.44 -2.62 -6.66
CA GLY A 112 6.40 -3.41 -7.43
C GLY A 112 5.74 -4.42 -8.35
N PHE A 113 6.58 -5.16 -9.06
CA PHE A 113 6.15 -6.18 -10.00
C PHE A 113 6.36 -7.57 -9.43
N ALA A 114 5.41 -8.44 -9.67
CA ALA A 114 5.46 -9.86 -9.37
C ALA A 114 4.85 -10.67 -10.51
N ARG A 115 4.73 -11.98 -10.31
CA ARG A 115 3.99 -12.86 -11.22
C ARG A 115 3.02 -13.73 -10.46
N PHE A 116 1.90 -14.04 -11.12
CA PHE A 116 0.98 -15.09 -10.74
C PHE A 116 0.77 -16.00 -11.94
N ASN A 117 1.12 -17.28 -11.79
CA ASN A 117 1.10 -18.28 -12.85
C ASN A 117 1.81 -17.77 -14.13
N GLY A 118 2.99 -17.20 -13.96
CA GLY A 118 3.84 -16.68 -15.04
C GLY A 118 3.44 -15.33 -15.61
N GLN A 119 2.27 -14.78 -15.28
CA GLN A 119 1.79 -13.49 -15.76
C GLN A 119 2.25 -12.36 -14.88
N SER A 120 2.75 -11.28 -15.46
CA SER A 120 3.16 -10.08 -14.74
C SER A 120 1.97 -9.36 -14.14
N VAL A 121 2.13 -8.94 -12.88
CA VAL A 121 1.15 -8.12 -12.14
C VAL A 121 1.85 -6.99 -11.40
N GLY A 122 1.15 -5.88 -11.19
CA GLY A 122 1.56 -4.80 -10.31
C GLY A 122 0.97 -5.02 -8.91
N ILE A 123 1.83 -5.04 -7.90
CA ILE A 123 1.43 -5.10 -6.49
C ILE A 123 1.40 -3.69 -5.92
N VAL A 124 0.31 -3.34 -5.22
CA VAL A 124 0.20 -2.13 -4.40
C VAL A 124 -0.26 -2.54 -3.01
N ALA A 125 0.56 -2.35 -2.00
CA ALA A 125 0.29 -2.86 -0.66
C ALA A 125 0.57 -1.82 0.43
N ASN A 126 -0.24 -1.77 1.48
CA ASN A 126 0.09 -1.00 2.67
C ASN A 126 1.14 -1.76 3.50
N GLN A 127 2.08 -1.03 4.12
CA GLN A 127 3.10 -1.64 4.99
C GLN A 127 2.87 -1.25 6.45
N PRO A 128 2.25 -2.13 7.27
CA PRO A 128 1.92 -1.83 8.66
C PRO A 128 3.13 -1.55 9.56
N LYS A 129 4.32 -2.02 9.21
CA LYS A 129 5.57 -1.71 9.92
C LYS A 129 5.94 -0.23 9.88
N TYR A 130 5.49 0.50 8.86
CA TYR A 130 5.79 1.92 8.70
C TYR A 130 4.51 2.74 8.81
N LEU A 131 4.46 3.64 9.80
CA LEU A 131 3.30 4.49 10.04
C LEU A 131 1.96 3.71 10.11
N ALA A 132 1.99 2.48 10.62
CA ALA A 132 0.81 1.58 10.66
C ALA A 132 0.10 1.39 9.30
N GLY A 133 0.78 1.60 8.18
CA GLY A 133 0.20 1.50 6.85
C GLY A 133 -0.68 2.68 6.42
N VAL A 134 -0.74 3.79 7.17
CA VAL A 134 -1.53 4.97 6.80
C VAL A 134 -1.07 5.55 5.47
N LEU A 135 -1.96 6.22 4.76
CA LEU A 135 -1.62 6.96 3.55
C LEU A 135 -1.25 8.41 3.90
N ASP A 136 -0.07 8.83 3.49
CA ASP A 136 0.36 10.22 3.49
C ASP A 136 0.44 10.76 2.05
N SER A 137 0.82 12.02 1.90
CA SER A 137 0.96 12.67 0.60
C SER A 137 1.96 11.93 -0.31
N ASN A 138 3.05 11.42 0.26
CA ASN A 138 4.10 10.75 -0.50
C ASN A 138 3.69 9.33 -0.93
N ALA A 139 3.07 8.56 -0.03
CA ALA A 139 2.53 7.24 -0.35
C ALA A 139 1.46 7.32 -1.45
N SER A 140 0.57 8.31 -1.35
CA SER A 140 -0.46 8.55 -2.37
C SER A 140 0.12 8.86 -3.74
N ARG A 141 1.17 9.70 -3.81
CA ARG A 141 1.89 10.01 -5.07
C ARG A 141 2.61 8.79 -5.64
N LYS A 142 3.30 8.04 -4.79
CA LYS A 142 4.02 6.81 -5.15
C LYS A 142 3.05 5.78 -5.75
N GLY A 143 1.96 5.47 -5.04
CA GLY A 143 0.93 4.53 -5.49
C GLY A 143 0.25 4.98 -6.77
N ALA A 144 -0.20 6.24 -6.85
CA ALA A 144 -0.89 6.78 -8.02
C ALA A 144 -0.05 6.68 -9.31
N ARG A 145 1.24 7.03 -9.22
CA ARG A 145 2.14 6.93 -10.37
C ARG A 145 2.30 5.48 -10.85
N PHE A 146 2.44 4.55 -9.92
CA PHE A 146 2.62 3.13 -10.24
C PHE A 146 1.37 2.51 -10.85
N VAL A 147 0.19 2.80 -10.29
CA VAL A 147 -1.10 2.34 -10.84
C VAL A 147 -1.26 2.82 -12.29
N ARG A 148 -0.98 4.09 -12.57
CA ARG A 148 -1.05 4.63 -13.94
C ARG A 148 -0.01 4.01 -14.87
N PHE A 149 1.17 3.67 -14.37
CA PHE A 149 2.16 2.94 -15.14
C PHE A 149 1.65 1.55 -15.54
N CYS A 150 1.12 0.79 -14.58
CA CYS A 150 0.56 -0.53 -14.85
C CYS A 150 -0.59 -0.47 -15.87
N ASP A 151 -1.49 0.50 -15.73
CA ASP A 151 -2.59 0.71 -16.69
C ASP A 151 -2.07 1.02 -18.10
N ALA A 152 -1.06 1.89 -18.21
CA ALA A 152 -0.47 2.26 -19.51
C ALA A 152 0.21 1.08 -20.24
N PHE A 153 0.62 0.05 -19.51
CA PHE A 153 1.30 -1.13 -20.05
C PHE A 153 0.48 -2.43 -19.92
N ASN A 154 -0.82 -2.34 -19.75
CA ASN A 154 -1.73 -3.50 -19.65
C ASN A 154 -1.35 -4.52 -18.56
N ILE A 155 -0.79 -4.05 -17.44
CA ILE A 155 -0.37 -4.89 -16.31
C ILE A 155 -1.49 -4.91 -15.26
N PRO A 156 -2.13 -6.06 -14.99
CA PRO A 156 -3.14 -6.18 -13.95
C PRO A 156 -2.63 -5.77 -12.57
N LEU A 157 -3.53 -5.29 -11.72
CA LEU A 157 -3.21 -4.78 -10.39
C LEU A 157 -3.75 -5.68 -9.29
N VAL A 158 -2.91 -5.99 -8.31
CA VAL A 158 -3.29 -6.65 -7.06
C VAL A 158 -3.00 -5.70 -5.91
N SER A 159 -4.05 -5.35 -5.16
CA SER A 159 -3.96 -4.45 -4.02
C SER A 159 -4.12 -5.22 -2.72
N LEU A 160 -3.12 -5.14 -1.82
CA LEU A 160 -3.13 -5.73 -0.48
C LEU A 160 -3.37 -4.63 0.55
N VAL A 161 -4.54 -4.65 1.18
CA VAL A 161 -5.01 -3.51 1.98
C VAL A 161 -4.96 -3.81 3.47
N ASP A 162 -4.20 -2.99 4.19
CA ASP A 162 -4.27 -2.85 5.65
C ASP A 162 -4.00 -1.37 5.98
N VAL A 163 -5.05 -0.55 5.93
CA VAL A 163 -4.95 0.90 6.02
C VAL A 163 -5.93 1.49 7.03
N PRO A 164 -5.45 2.11 8.13
CA PRO A 164 -6.31 2.70 9.14
C PRO A 164 -6.84 4.09 8.77
N GLY A 165 -6.31 4.73 7.73
CA GLY A 165 -6.73 6.08 7.32
C GLY A 165 -5.66 6.83 6.56
N PHE A 166 -5.93 8.11 6.31
CA PHE A 166 -4.91 9.08 5.92
C PHE A 166 -4.19 9.61 7.17
N LEU A 167 -2.91 9.95 7.01
CA LEU A 167 -2.12 10.52 8.10
C LEU A 167 -2.65 11.91 8.47
N PRO A 168 -3.13 12.11 9.71
CA PRO A 168 -3.64 13.41 10.13
C PRO A 168 -2.50 14.38 10.48
N GLY A 169 -2.83 15.66 10.56
CA GLY A 169 -1.96 16.71 11.07
C GLY A 169 -1.69 17.82 10.07
N THR A 170 -1.36 19.00 10.59
CA THR A 170 -1.16 20.22 9.80
C THR A 170 -0.08 20.07 8.73
N GLY A 171 0.99 19.32 9.01
CA GLY A 171 2.03 19.05 8.02
C GLY A 171 1.51 18.29 6.79
N GLN A 172 0.59 17.35 6.98
CA GLN A 172 -0.03 16.62 5.86
C GLN A 172 -1.07 17.46 5.14
N GLU A 173 -1.88 18.23 5.88
CA GLU A 173 -2.84 19.15 5.28
C GLU A 173 -2.13 20.20 4.41
N TYR A 174 -1.06 20.82 4.93
CA TYR A 174 -0.29 21.82 4.17
C TYR A 174 0.45 21.23 2.96
N ASN A 175 0.87 19.95 3.06
CA ASN A 175 1.44 19.21 1.94
C ASN A 175 0.38 18.64 0.97
N GLY A 176 -0.90 18.96 1.16
CA GLY A 176 -1.97 18.62 0.26
C GLY A 176 -2.34 17.13 0.27
N VAL A 177 -2.49 16.53 1.45
CA VAL A 177 -2.84 15.09 1.59
C VAL A 177 -4.12 14.74 0.82
N ILE A 178 -5.14 15.61 0.82
CA ILE A 178 -6.38 15.41 0.06
C ILE A 178 -6.11 15.45 -1.44
N LEU A 179 -5.33 16.43 -1.92
CA LEU A 179 -4.96 16.56 -3.32
C LEU A 179 -4.20 15.33 -3.82
N HIS A 180 -3.25 14.84 -3.03
CA HIS A 180 -2.43 13.67 -3.39
C HIS A 180 -3.19 12.35 -3.21
N GLY A 181 -4.05 12.25 -2.20
CA GLY A 181 -4.98 11.12 -2.05
C GLY A 181 -5.94 11.01 -3.23
N ALA A 182 -6.45 12.14 -3.72
CA ALA A 182 -7.27 12.19 -4.92
C ALA A 182 -6.54 11.68 -6.17
N LYS A 183 -5.22 11.88 -6.29
CA LYS A 183 -4.44 11.31 -7.42
C LYS A 183 -4.46 9.78 -7.41
N LEU A 184 -4.36 9.17 -6.24
CA LEU A 184 -4.45 7.71 -6.10
C LEU A 184 -5.86 7.20 -6.43
N LEU A 185 -6.88 7.91 -5.93
CA LEU A 185 -8.27 7.62 -6.24
C LEU A 185 -8.54 7.66 -7.75
N TYR A 186 -8.14 8.73 -8.42
CA TYR A 186 -8.31 8.88 -9.86
C TYR A 186 -7.52 7.84 -10.64
N ALA A 187 -6.29 7.51 -10.23
CA ALA A 187 -5.49 6.49 -10.88
C ALA A 187 -6.22 5.13 -10.91
N TYR A 188 -6.78 4.69 -9.79
CA TYR A 188 -7.57 3.46 -9.75
C TYR A 188 -8.92 3.56 -10.47
N GLY A 189 -9.57 4.72 -10.40
CA GLY A 189 -10.86 4.94 -11.06
C GLY A 189 -10.77 4.99 -12.58
N GLU A 190 -9.64 5.49 -13.12
CA GLU A 190 -9.37 5.57 -14.56
C GLU A 190 -8.77 4.27 -15.12
N ALA A 191 -8.04 3.50 -14.31
CA ALA A 191 -7.37 2.29 -14.74
C ALA A 191 -8.35 1.26 -15.34
N THR A 192 -8.01 0.78 -16.51
CA THR A 192 -8.82 -0.18 -17.30
C THR A 192 -8.35 -1.62 -17.15
N VAL A 193 -7.14 -1.83 -16.64
CA VAL A 193 -6.61 -3.17 -16.36
C VAL A 193 -7.39 -3.87 -15.25
N PRO A 194 -7.42 -5.20 -15.21
CA PRO A 194 -8.03 -5.97 -14.13
C PRO A 194 -7.47 -5.55 -12.75
N LYS A 195 -8.36 -5.36 -11.79
CA LYS A 195 -8.04 -4.93 -10.42
C LYS A 195 -8.60 -5.91 -9.40
N VAL A 196 -7.71 -6.58 -8.69
CA VAL A 196 -8.04 -7.47 -7.57
C VAL A 196 -7.60 -6.83 -6.29
N THR A 197 -8.49 -6.75 -5.31
CA THR A 197 -8.21 -6.16 -3.99
C THR A 197 -8.46 -7.18 -2.90
N ILE A 198 -7.52 -7.29 -1.97
CA ILE A 198 -7.62 -8.17 -0.81
C ILE A 198 -7.44 -7.31 0.44
N THR A 199 -8.49 -7.18 1.24
CA THR A 199 -8.43 -6.53 2.54
C THR A 199 -7.95 -7.54 3.57
N LEU A 200 -6.75 -7.34 4.11
CA LEU A 200 -6.12 -8.27 5.03
C LEU A 200 -6.53 -8.02 6.48
N ARG A 201 -6.63 -6.75 6.88
CA ARG A 201 -7.00 -6.37 8.25
C ARG A 201 -7.84 -5.10 8.25
N LYS A 202 -7.26 -3.91 8.38
CA LYS A 202 -7.97 -2.63 8.44
C LYS A 202 -8.21 -2.06 7.06
N SER A 203 -9.38 -1.47 6.86
CA SER A 203 -9.67 -0.67 5.66
C SER A 203 -10.69 0.40 6.02
N TYR A 204 -10.24 1.59 6.44
CA TYR A 204 -11.09 2.60 7.06
C TYR A 204 -11.25 3.86 6.23
N GLY A 205 -12.47 4.39 6.23
CA GLY A 205 -12.82 5.72 5.74
C GLY A 205 -12.40 6.01 4.30
N GLY A 206 -11.86 7.20 4.07
CA GLY A 206 -11.42 7.63 2.74
C GLY A 206 -10.27 6.81 2.18
N SER A 207 -9.41 6.23 3.02
CA SER A 207 -8.32 5.38 2.57
C SER A 207 -8.80 4.03 2.02
N HIS A 208 -9.89 3.47 2.55
CA HIS A 208 -10.59 2.34 1.94
C HIS A 208 -10.97 2.63 0.49
N ILE A 209 -11.52 3.82 0.25
CA ILE A 209 -11.98 4.20 -1.09
C ILE A 209 -10.81 4.29 -2.07
N VAL A 210 -9.70 4.91 -1.70
CA VAL A 210 -8.57 5.14 -2.61
C VAL A 210 -7.71 3.90 -2.85
N MET A 211 -7.87 2.84 -2.04
CA MET A 211 -7.14 1.57 -2.19
C MET A 211 -7.90 0.54 -3.03
N SER A 212 -8.43 0.96 -4.18
CA SER A 212 -9.10 0.07 -5.15
C SER A 212 -10.33 -0.64 -4.59
N CYS A 213 -11.21 0.09 -3.90
CA CYS A 213 -12.44 -0.51 -3.41
C CYS A 213 -13.41 -0.86 -4.56
N LYS A 214 -14.37 -1.74 -4.26
CA LYS A 214 -15.39 -2.17 -5.23
C LYS A 214 -16.18 -0.99 -5.83
N GLN A 215 -16.49 0.00 -5.02
CA GLN A 215 -17.25 1.20 -5.44
C GLN A 215 -16.44 2.07 -6.42
N LEU A 216 -15.11 1.97 -6.41
CA LEU A 216 -14.21 2.68 -7.32
C LEU A 216 -13.72 1.77 -8.47
N ARG A 217 -14.61 0.97 -9.05
CA ARG A 217 -14.31 0.07 -10.18
C ARG A 217 -13.27 -1.02 -9.88
N GLY A 218 -13.12 -1.45 -8.64
CA GLY A 218 -12.41 -2.69 -8.31
C GLY A 218 -13.19 -3.88 -8.87
N ASP A 219 -12.57 -4.73 -9.69
CA ASP A 219 -13.26 -5.83 -10.37
C ASP A 219 -13.60 -6.94 -9.38
N MET A 220 -12.62 -7.37 -8.57
CA MET A 220 -12.79 -8.40 -7.56
C MET A 220 -12.25 -7.92 -6.21
N ASN A 221 -13.08 -8.01 -5.17
CA ASN A 221 -12.68 -7.64 -3.82
C ASN A 221 -12.88 -8.82 -2.88
N TYR A 222 -11.81 -9.18 -2.20
CA TYR A 222 -11.76 -10.22 -1.16
C TYR A 222 -11.43 -9.59 0.19
N ALA A 223 -11.83 -10.27 1.24
CA ALA A 223 -11.51 -9.89 2.60
C ALA A 223 -11.07 -11.10 3.40
N TRP A 224 -10.04 -10.94 4.22
CA TRP A 224 -9.66 -11.95 5.23
C TRP A 224 -10.80 -12.10 6.23
N PRO A 225 -10.97 -13.26 6.87
CA PRO A 225 -12.03 -13.46 7.88
C PRO A 225 -11.99 -12.47 9.04
N THR A 226 -10.80 -11.93 9.33
CA THR A 226 -10.57 -10.95 10.41
C THR A 226 -10.51 -9.51 9.89
N ALA A 227 -10.82 -9.26 8.62
CA ALA A 227 -10.78 -7.93 8.04
C ALA A 227 -11.88 -7.03 8.60
N GLU A 228 -11.53 -5.77 8.84
CA GLU A 228 -12.43 -4.73 9.32
C GLU A 228 -12.56 -3.63 8.27
N ILE A 229 -13.75 -3.52 7.67
CA ILE A 229 -14.08 -2.48 6.69
C ILE A 229 -15.10 -1.56 7.32
N ALA A 230 -14.73 -0.32 7.61
CA ALA A 230 -15.59 0.63 8.34
C ALA A 230 -15.25 2.09 8.00
N VAL A 231 -16.08 3.02 8.46
CA VAL A 231 -15.75 4.46 8.38
C VAL A 231 -14.57 4.78 9.28
N MET A 232 -14.51 4.15 10.46
CA MET A 232 -13.41 4.21 11.43
C MET A 232 -13.45 2.99 12.33
N GLY A 233 -12.35 2.66 12.99
CA GLY A 233 -12.32 1.55 13.94
C GLY A 233 -13.27 1.78 15.13
N GLY A 234 -13.83 0.70 15.69
CA GLY A 234 -14.82 0.75 16.76
C GLY A 234 -14.40 1.58 17.98
N ALA A 235 -13.13 1.52 18.38
CA ALA A 235 -12.61 2.35 19.47
C ALA A 235 -12.71 3.85 19.16
N GLY A 236 -12.26 4.28 17.97
CA GLY A 236 -12.37 5.68 17.57
C GLY A 236 -13.82 6.15 17.42
N ALA A 237 -14.70 5.29 16.90
CA ALA A 237 -16.11 5.62 16.82
C ALA A 237 -16.74 5.85 18.20
N VAL A 238 -16.44 4.99 19.16
CA VAL A 238 -16.92 5.12 20.56
C VAL A 238 -16.38 6.39 21.21
N GLU A 239 -15.10 6.70 21.03
CA GLU A 239 -14.52 7.95 21.54
C GLU A 239 -15.23 9.18 20.99
N VAL A 240 -15.54 9.23 19.70
CA VAL A 240 -16.22 10.35 19.08
C VAL A 240 -17.67 10.46 19.58
N LEU A 241 -18.40 9.35 19.59
CA LEU A 241 -19.84 9.34 19.93
C LEU A 241 -20.11 9.58 21.43
N TYR A 242 -19.24 9.05 22.28
CA TYR A 242 -19.47 9.04 23.73
C TYR A 242 -18.50 9.97 24.51
N ALA A 243 -17.72 10.82 23.83
CA ALA A 243 -16.74 11.71 24.47
C ALA A 243 -17.34 12.62 25.57
N ARG A 244 -18.58 13.06 25.39
CA ARG A 244 -19.28 13.90 26.40
C ARG A 244 -19.76 13.08 27.57
N GLU A 245 -20.44 11.97 27.31
CA GLU A 245 -20.96 11.08 28.36
C GLU A 245 -19.83 10.47 29.19
N ALA A 246 -18.69 10.14 28.57
CA ALA A 246 -17.54 9.59 29.27
C ALA A 246 -16.97 10.56 30.32
N LYS A 247 -16.98 11.88 30.04
CA LYS A 247 -16.49 12.90 30.98
C LYS A 247 -17.35 13.01 32.25
N GLU A 248 -18.61 12.58 32.20
CA GLU A 248 -19.56 12.62 33.34
C GLU A 248 -19.51 11.33 34.18
N GLN A 249 -18.71 10.32 33.75
CA GLN A 249 -18.59 9.05 34.47
C GLN A 249 -17.48 9.09 35.52
N GLU A 250 -17.66 8.38 36.62
CA GLU A 250 -16.60 8.20 37.63
C GLU A 250 -15.34 7.52 37.06
N ASN A 251 -15.53 6.60 36.09
CA ASN A 251 -14.43 5.93 35.37
C ASN A 251 -14.66 5.98 33.84
N PRO A 252 -14.21 7.05 33.19
CA PRO A 252 -14.36 7.22 31.74
C PRO A 252 -13.79 6.08 30.92
N ALA A 253 -12.65 5.52 31.33
CA ALA A 253 -11.98 4.44 30.60
C ALA A 253 -12.80 3.13 30.61
N ALA A 254 -13.34 2.75 31.75
CA ALA A 254 -14.19 1.56 31.87
C ALA A 254 -15.49 1.71 31.07
N PHE A 255 -16.11 2.89 31.12
CA PHE A 255 -17.29 3.21 30.33
C PHE A 255 -17.04 3.07 28.82
N LEU A 256 -15.96 3.67 28.32
CA LEU A 256 -15.58 3.57 26.91
C LEU A 256 -15.28 2.12 26.51
N ALA A 257 -14.57 1.37 27.36
CA ALA A 257 -14.27 -0.04 27.09
C ALA A 257 -15.53 -0.91 26.96
N GLU A 258 -16.55 -0.69 27.79
CA GLU A 258 -17.86 -1.36 27.67
C GLU A 258 -18.54 -1.03 26.34
N LYS A 259 -18.53 0.24 25.94
CA LYS A 259 -19.13 0.67 24.67
C LYS A 259 -18.39 0.10 23.47
N ILE A 260 -17.05 0.04 23.49
CA ILE A 260 -16.23 -0.58 22.46
C ILE A 260 -16.59 -2.06 22.29
N GLY A 261 -16.73 -2.80 23.39
CA GLY A 261 -17.13 -4.20 23.35
C GLY A 261 -18.49 -4.42 22.67
N ARG A 262 -19.46 -3.52 22.90
CA ARG A 262 -20.76 -3.58 22.24
C ARG A 262 -20.70 -3.21 20.75
N ALA A 263 -19.88 -2.24 20.35
CA ALA A 263 -19.69 -1.85 18.95
C ALA A 263 -19.05 -3.00 18.15
N SER A 264 -17.99 -3.60 18.69
CA SER A 264 -17.29 -4.73 18.03
C SER A 264 -18.18 -5.96 17.85
N CYS A 265 -19.12 -6.21 18.74
CA CYS A 265 -20.07 -7.32 18.59
C CYS A 265 -21.10 -7.09 17.49
N ARG A 266 -21.44 -5.84 17.15
CA ARG A 266 -22.42 -5.51 16.10
C ARG A 266 -21.82 -5.52 14.69
N GLU A 267 -20.53 -5.31 14.55
CA GLU A 267 -19.84 -5.31 13.25
C GLU A 267 -19.45 -6.71 12.75
N ARG A 268 -19.60 -7.75 13.55
CA ARG A 268 -19.28 -9.14 13.20
C ARG A 268 -20.49 -9.99 12.74
N VAL A 269 -21.59 -9.34 12.37
CA VAL A 269 -22.78 -10.03 11.83
C VAL A 269 -22.91 -9.79 10.33
#